data_4df6c03ee7e60cd73b657660a1d19005
#
_entry.id   4df6c03ee7e60cd73b657660a1d19005
#
_cell.length_a   1.000
_cell.length_b   1.000
_cell.length_c   1.000
_cell.angle_alpha   90.00
_cell.angle_beta   90.00
_cell.angle_gamma   90.00
#
_symmetry.space_group_name_H-M   'P 1'
#
loop_
_entity.id
_entity.type
_entity.pdbx_description
1 polymer ?
#
loop_
_entity_poly.entity_id
_entity_poly.type
_entity_poly.pdbx_seq_one_letter_code
_entity_poly.pdbx_strand_id
1 'polypeptide(L)'
;MSSSGRAPLRWWFAMLNLQRQSYVSWHRDRIREELCERRIAESCWQKRSETADVLFSITRARYDGFSIRNPSCLSGIHSSPIYMYMLAKYTSRWSFFKVAAFFCNARHWNLVNEVVNPSKDHKLREVASRHEIDQKDFHRVSCRLRRIWPLLP
;
A
#
# COMPACT_ATOMS: atom_id res chain seq x y z
N MET A 1 1.52 -4.96 28.46
CA MET A 1 2.12 -5.25 27.14
C MET A 1 2.32 -3.95 26.37
N SER A 2 3.54 -3.68 26.02
CA SER A 2 4.15 -2.40 25.67
C SER A 2 3.41 -1.61 24.59
N SER A 3 2.97 -0.38 24.91
CA SER A 3 2.38 0.62 23.99
C SER A 3 3.43 1.27 23.07
N SER A 4 4.72 1.00 23.31
CA SER A 4 5.85 1.68 22.66
C SER A 4 6.00 1.39 21.17
N GLY A 5 5.61 0.20 20.69
CA GLY A 5 5.72 -0.14 19.26
C GLY A 5 4.61 0.44 18.36
N ARG A 6 3.58 1.05 18.94
CA ARG A 6 2.45 1.62 18.17
C ARG A 6 2.67 3.05 17.69
N ALA A 7 3.51 3.82 18.38
CA ALA A 7 3.71 5.23 18.06
C ALA A 7 4.37 5.47 16.69
N PRO A 8 5.47 4.78 16.30
CA PRO A 8 6.09 4.99 14.99
C PRO A 8 5.17 4.65 13.83
N LEU A 9 4.36 3.57 13.97
CA LEU A 9 3.42 3.14 12.94
C LEU A 9 2.27 4.13 12.76
N ARG A 10 1.76 4.68 13.86
CA ARG A 10 0.72 5.73 13.81
C ARG A 10 1.23 6.98 13.11
N TRP A 11 2.47 7.36 13.38
CA TRP A 11 3.12 8.50 12.74
C TRP A 11 3.28 8.29 11.24
N TRP A 12 3.72 7.09 10.83
CA TRP A 12 3.86 6.71 9.44
C TRP A 12 2.52 6.72 8.69
N PHE A 13 1.45 6.16 9.26
CA PHE A 13 0.11 6.25 8.65
C PHE A 13 -0.40 7.70 8.56
N ALA A 14 -0.12 8.53 9.56
CA ALA A 14 -0.46 9.95 9.51
C ALA A 14 0.31 10.67 8.38
N MET A 15 1.58 10.33 8.16
CA MET A 15 2.39 10.84 7.04
C MET A 15 1.80 10.41 5.68
N LEU A 16 1.43 9.15 5.53
CA LEU A 16 0.81 8.67 4.29
C LEU A 16 -0.52 9.37 3.99
N ASN A 17 -1.23 9.82 5.02
CA ASN A 17 -2.51 10.54 4.92
C ASN A 17 -3.50 9.88 3.96
N LEU A 18 -3.66 8.57 4.07
CA LEU A 18 -4.57 7.80 3.23
C LEU A 18 -6.02 8.04 3.65
N GLN A 19 -6.93 7.96 2.68
CA GLN A 19 -8.37 8.09 2.95
C GLN A 19 -8.82 7.04 3.96
N ARG A 20 -9.42 7.49 5.06
CA ARG A 20 -9.95 6.60 6.09
C ARG A 20 -11.11 5.78 5.56
N GLN A 21 -11.11 4.50 5.87
CA GLN A 21 -12.21 3.59 5.55
C GLN A 21 -13.15 3.47 6.76
N SER A 22 -14.45 3.56 6.49
CA SER A 22 -15.47 3.58 7.55
C SER A 22 -16.05 2.21 7.88
N TYR A 23 -15.97 1.26 6.94
CA TYR A 23 -16.60 -0.04 7.07
C TYR A 23 -15.60 -1.14 7.41
N VAL A 24 -15.88 -1.90 8.47
CA VAL A 24 -15.08 -3.06 8.85
C VAL A 24 -15.12 -4.17 7.78
N SER A 25 -16.23 -4.29 7.04
CA SER A 25 -16.34 -5.21 5.90
C SER A 25 -15.31 -4.95 4.82
N TRP A 26 -15.09 -3.70 4.46
CA TRP A 26 -14.06 -3.31 3.48
C TRP A 26 -12.67 -3.83 3.89
N HIS A 27 -12.29 -3.63 5.15
CA HIS A 27 -11.00 -4.11 5.67
C HIS A 27 -10.90 -5.64 5.66
N ARG A 28 -11.99 -6.35 6.02
CA ARG A 28 -12.03 -7.81 5.99
C ARG A 28 -11.89 -8.36 4.58
N ASP A 29 -12.58 -7.76 3.62
CA ASP A 29 -12.52 -8.18 2.22
C ASP A 29 -11.13 -7.92 1.63
N ARG A 30 -10.53 -6.78 1.94
CA ARG A 30 -9.15 -6.48 1.54
C ARG A 30 -8.14 -7.48 2.12
N ILE A 31 -8.25 -7.81 3.41
CA ILE A 31 -7.38 -8.81 4.05
C ILE A 31 -7.58 -10.20 3.42
N ARG A 32 -8.81 -10.58 3.08
CA ARG A 32 -9.08 -11.85 2.38
C ARG A 32 -8.44 -11.90 1.00
N GLU A 33 -8.53 -10.80 0.25
CA GLU A 33 -7.89 -10.67 -1.06
C GLU A 33 -6.37 -10.87 -0.94
N GLU A 34 -5.71 -10.16 -0.03
CA GLU A 34 -4.25 -10.28 0.19
C GLU A 34 -3.85 -11.69 0.68
N LEU A 35 -4.66 -12.32 1.52
CA LEU A 35 -4.43 -13.71 1.94
C LEU A 35 -4.57 -14.69 0.76
N CYS A 36 -5.48 -14.43 -0.16
CA CYS A 36 -5.64 -15.21 -1.38
C CYS A 36 -4.44 -15.05 -2.31
N GLU A 37 -4.00 -13.82 -2.58
CA GLU A 37 -2.81 -13.52 -3.38
C GLU A 37 -1.56 -14.20 -2.76
N ARG A 38 -1.38 -14.12 -1.45
CA ARG A 38 -0.30 -14.82 -0.75
C ARG A 38 -0.37 -16.35 -0.90
N ARG A 39 -1.57 -16.94 -0.93
CA ARG A 39 -1.75 -18.40 -1.05
C ARG A 39 -1.37 -18.90 -2.43
N ILE A 40 -1.66 -18.15 -3.48
CA ILE A 40 -1.36 -18.49 -4.88
C ILE A 40 0.05 -18.08 -5.30
N ALA A 41 0.77 -17.33 -4.49
CA ALA A 41 2.14 -16.91 -4.78
C ALA A 41 3.06 -18.13 -4.93
N GLU A 42 3.80 -18.19 -6.03
CA GLU A 42 4.60 -19.35 -6.39
C GLU A 42 6.00 -19.32 -5.76
N SER A 43 6.63 -18.14 -5.75
CA SER A 43 7.99 -18.00 -5.23
C SER A 43 8.02 -17.59 -3.75
N CYS A 44 9.11 -17.92 -3.06
CA CYS A 44 9.35 -17.48 -1.69
C CYS A 44 9.37 -15.96 -1.56
N TRP A 45 9.89 -15.26 -2.58
CA TRP A 45 9.93 -13.80 -2.63
C TRP A 45 8.53 -13.21 -2.75
N GLN A 46 7.70 -13.74 -3.67
CA GLN A 46 6.30 -13.32 -3.80
C GLN A 46 5.54 -13.54 -2.49
N LYS A 47 5.70 -14.70 -1.85
CA LYS A 47 5.05 -14.96 -0.55
C LYS A 47 5.44 -13.95 0.52
N ARG A 48 6.70 -13.49 0.55
CA ARG A 48 7.15 -12.43 1.47
C ARG A 48 6.52 -11.09 1.12
N SER A 49 6.45 -10.76 -0.16
CA SER A 49 5.81 -9.55 -0.66
C SER A 49 4.32 -9.51 -0.28
N GLU A 50 3.58 -10.59 -0.55
CA GLU A 50 2.17 -10.71 -0.20
C GLU A 50 1.95 -10.74 1.33
N THR A 51 2.90 -11.29 2.09
CA THR A 51 2.84 -11.23 3.57
C THR A 51 2.96 -9.78 4.07
N ALA A 52 3.76 -8.96 3.42
CA ALA A 52 3.85 -7.53 3.75
C ALA A 52 2.53 -6.80 3.42
N ASP A 53 1.83 -7.20 2.34
CA ASP A 53 0.53 -6.61 1.97
C ASP A 53 -0.57 -7.01 2.96
N VAL A 54 -0.59 -8.26 3.43
CA VAL A 54 -1.47 -8.70 4.53
C VAL A 54 -1.19 -7.89 5.80
N LEU A 55 0.09 -7.71 6.16
CA LEU A 55 0.49 -6.95 7.35
C LEU A 55 0.06 -5.49 7.26
N PHE A 56 0.24 -4.87 6.09
CA PHE A 56 -0.23 -3.51 5.83
C PHE A 56 -1.74 -3.40 6.02
N SER A 57 -2.52 -4.29 5.42
CA SER A 57 -3.99 -4.26 5.49
C SER A 57 -4.50 -4.40 6.93
N ILE A 58 -3.88 -5.26 7.75
CA ILE A 58 -4.22 -5.42 9.17
C ILE A 58 -3.85 -4.17 9.98
N THR A 59 -2.64 -3.66 9.80
CA THR A 59 -2.16 -2.49 10.55
C THR A 59 -2.96 -1.25 10.19
N ARG A 60 -3.37 -1.11 8.93
CA ARG A 60 -4.25 -0.05 8.48
C ARG A 60 -5.64 -0.14 9.10
N ALA A 61 -6.26 -1.32 9.13
CA ALA A 61 -7.55 -1.52 9.78
C ALA A 61 -7.50 -1.09 11.26
N ARG A 62 -6.41 -1.43 11.95
CA ARG A 62 -6.19 -1.00 13.34
C ARG A 62 -5.98 0.51 13.48
N TYR A 63 -5.29 1.12 12.53
CA TYR A 63 -5.14 2.58 12.46
C TYR A 63 -6.49 3.28 12.26
N ASP A 64 -7.35 2.73 11.41
CA ASP A 64 -8.71 3.22 11.16
C ASP A 64 -9.68 2.95 12.35
N GLY A 65 -9.21 2.25 13.40
CA GLY A 65 -9.94 2.03 14.66
C GLY A 65 -10.61 0.67 14.79
N PHE A 66 -10.35 -0.28 13.87
CA PHE A 66 -10.95 -1.61 13.91
C PHE A 66 -10.04 -2.65 14.59
N SER A 67 -10.63 -3.47 15.46
CA SER A 67 -9.92 -4.60 16.07
C SER A 67 -9.99 -5.82 15.18
N ILE A 68 -8.86 -6.15 14.53
CA ILE A 68 -8.72 -7.32 13.65
C ILE A 68 -7.65 -8.23 14.23
N ARG A 69 -7.97 -9.53 14.34
CA ARG A 69 -7.03 -10.55 14.78
C ARG A 69 -6.00 -10.87 13.67
N ASN A 70 -4.78 -11.18 14.08
CA ASN A 70 -3.78 -11.67 13.13
C ASN A 70 -4.20 -13.03 12.59
N PRO A 71 -4.15 -13.25 11.27
CA PRO A 71 -4.26 -14.58 10.71
C PRO A 71 -3.08 -15.45 11.13
N SER A 72 -3.27 -16.78 11.11
CA SER A 72 -2.27 -17.76 11.55
C SER A 72 -0.92 -17.63 10.82
N CYS A 73 -0.94 -17.19 9.55
CA CYS A 73 0.28 -16.97 8.78
C CYS A 73 1.18 -15.82 9.31
N LEU A 74 0.64 -14.94 10.17
CA LEU A 74 1.39 -13.87 10.81
C LEU A 74 1.76 -14.19 12.28
N SER A 75 1.28 -15.29 12.85
CA SER A 75 1.49 -15.62 14.26
C SER A 75 2.96 -15.94 14.62
N GLY A 76 3.80 -16.28 13.66
CA GLY A 76 5.24 -16.50 13.83
C GLY A 76 6.14 -15.40 13.27
N ILE A 77 5.57 -14.36 12.68
CA ILE A 77 6.33 -13.31 11.99
C ILE A 77 6.52 -12.13 12.94
N HIS A 78 7.36 -12.30 13.93
CA HIS A 78 7.94 -11.19 14.70
C HIS A 78 9.24 -10.68 14.04
N SER A 79 9.44 -10.94 12.74
CA SER A 79 10.68 -10.56 12.08
C SER A 79 10.62 -9.09 11.66
N SER A 80 11.42 -8.24 12.30
CA SER A 80 11.71 -6.88 11.89
C SER A 80 11.89 -6.71 10.37
N PRO A 81 12.50 -7.67 9.62
CA PRO A 81 12.69 -7.55 8.18
C PRO A 81 11.40 -7.39 7.38
N ILE A 82 10.36 -8.19 7.65
CA ILE A 82 9.09 -8.08 6.89
C ILE A 82 8.37 -6.77 7.21
N TYR A 83 8.41 -6.35 8.46
CA TYR A 83 7.85 -5.07 8.88
C TYR A 83 8.56 -3.91 8.18
N MET A 84 9.89 -3.90 8.17
CA MET A 84 10.67 -2.87 7.48
C MET A 84 10.44 -2.90 5.96
N TYR A 85 10.32 -4.08 5.38
CA TYR A 85 9.98 -4.23 3.96
C TYR A 85 8.59 -3.66 3.65
N MET A 86 7.60 -3.93 4.48
CA MET A 86 6.26 -3.32 4.36
C MET A 86 6.35 -1.78 4.36
N LEU A 87 7.04 -1.20 5.34
CA LEU A 87 7.19 0.27 5.41
C LEU A 87 7.85 0.82 4.14
N ALA A 88 8.96 0.21 3.71
CA ALA A 88 9.69 0.63 2.51
C ALA A 88 8.83 0.50 1.23
N LYS A 89 8.15 -0.63 1.04
CA LYS A 89 7.29 -0.92 -0.11
C LYS A 89 6.16 0.11 -0.24
N TYR A 90 5.43 0.37 0.84
CA TYR A 90 4.30 1.27 0.80
C TYR A 90 4.70 2.75 0.74
N THR A 91 5.82 3.14 1.36
CA THR A 91 6.39 4.48 1.18
C THR A 91 6.86 4.69 -0.26
N SER A 92 7.46 3.67 -0.87
CA SER A 92 7.88 3.69 -2.28
C SER A 92 6.67 3.86 -3.21
N ARG A 93 5.59 3.11 -3.02
CA ARG A 93 4.35 3.27 -3.80
C ARG A 93 3.74 4.66 -3.63
N TRP A 94 3.65 5.14 -2.40
CA TRP A 94 3.14 6.47 -2.09
C TRP A 94 3.94 7.59 -2.78
N SER A 95 5.27 7.51 -2.72
CA SER A 95 6.15 8.46 -3.41
C SER A 95 6.02 8.38 -4.92
N PHE A 96 5.87 7.16 -5.48
CA PHE A 96 5.67 6.93 -6.91
C PHE A 96 4.46 7.72 -7.43
N PHE A 97 3.31 7.61 -6.77
CA PHE A 97 2.10 8.30 -7.23
C PHE A 97 2.21 9.82 -7.16
N LYS A 98 2.87 10.36 -6.13
CA LYS A 98 3.13 11.81 -6.03
C LYS A 98 4.05 12.30 -7.15
N VAL A 99 5.12 11.57 -7.42
CA VAL A 99 6.08 11.93 -8.49
C VAL A 99 5.42 11.80 -9.87
N ALA A 100 4.65 10.73 -10.10
CA ALA A 100 3.90 10.57 -11.35
C ALA A 100 2.92 11.73 -11.58
N ALA A 101 2.16 12.12 -10.56
CA ALA A 101 1.23 13.24 -10.62
C ALA A 101 1.96 14.59 -10.84
N PHE A 102 3.12 14.77 -10.20
CA PHE A 102 3.95 15.96 -10.41
C PHE A 102 4.41 16.09 -11.87
N PHE A 103 4.91 15.00 -12.46
CA PHE A 103 5.33 14.99 -13.86
C PHE A 103 4.18 15.15 -14.87
N CYS A 104 2.95 14.87 -14.44
CA CYS A 104 1.74 15.18 -15.22
C CYS A 104 1.23 16.61 -15.01
N ASN A 105 1.98 17.45 -14.29
CA ASN A 105 1.56 18.82 -13.94
C ASN A 105 0.21 18.87 -13.20
N ALA A 106 -0.12 17.84 -12.44
CA ALA A 106 -1.36 17.82 -11.67
C ALA A 106 -1.36 18.94 -10.62
N ARG A 107 -2.42 19.77 -10.62
CA ARG A 107 -2.54 20.95 -9.75
C ARG A 107 -2.34 20.63 -8.26
N HIS A 108 -2.78 19.45 -7.84
CA HIS A 108 -2.75 19.02 -6.44
C HIS A 108 -1.95 17.70 -6.27
N TRP A 109 -0.80 17.59 -6.95
CA TRP A 109 0.05 16.40 -6.90
C TRP A 109 0.44 15.98 -5.47
N ASN A 110 0.59 16.94 -4.57
CA ASN A 110 0.92 16.72 -3.16
C ASN A 110 -0.20 16.02 -2.36
N LEU A 111 -1.44 16.10 -2.86
CA LEU A 111 -2.62 15.45 -2.26
C LEU A 111 -2.87 14.04 -2.82
N VAL A 112 -2.08 13.59 -3.78
CA VAL A 112 -2.18 12.23 -4.32
C VAL A 112 -1.58 11.25 -3.32
N ASN A 113 -2.42 10.77 -2.40
CA ASN A 113 -2.04 9.87 -1.31
C ASN A 113 -2.51 8.45 -1.64
N GLU A 114 -1.76 7.75 -2.49
CA GLU A 114 -2.11 6.43 -3.00
C GLU A 114 -0.99 5.42 -2.70
N VAL A 115 -1.39 4.19 -2.42
CA VAL A 115 -0.46 3.09 -2.11
C VAL A 115 -0.83 1.77 -2.82
N VAL A 116 -1.78 1.84 -3.75
CA VAL A 116 -2.17 0.70 -4.59
C VAL A 116 -0.99 0.22 -5.43
N ASN A 117 -1.05 -1.01 -5.94
CA ASN A 117 0.05 -1.54 -6.74
C ASN A 117 0.14 -0.80 -8.09
N PRO A 118 1.18 0.00 -8.35
CA PRO A 118 1.30 0.77 -9.58
C PRO A 118 1.71 -0.08 -10.78
N SER A 119 2.03 -1.36 -10.60
CA SER A 119 2.31 -2.30 -11.70
C SER A 119 1.03 -2.76 -12.42
N LYS A 120 -0.14 -2.59 -11.81
CA LYS A 120 -1.44 -2.94 -12.39
C LYS A 120 -2.02 -1.73 -13.14
N ASP A 121 -2.15 -1.81 -14.48
CA ASP A 121 -2.61 -0.68 -15.32
C ASP A 121 -4.01 -0.17 -14.97
N HIS A 122 -4.93 -1.07 -14.56
CA HIS A 122 -6.25 -0.63 -14.13
C HIS A 122 -6.18 0.23 -12.87
N LYS A 123 -5.24 -0.03 -11.95
CA LYS A 123 -5.01 0.80 -10.76
C LYS A 123 -4.48 2.18 -11.12
N LEU A 124 -3.63 2.30 -12.12
CA LEU A 124 -3.18 3.61 -12.62
C LEU A 124 -4.36 4.44 -13.16
N ARG A 125 -5.27 3.80 -13.91
CA ARG A 125 -6.47 4.46 -14.44
C ARG A 125 -7.41 4.90 -13.33
N GLU A 126 -7.63 4.05 -12.32
CA GLU A 126 -8.44 4.41 -11.14
C GLU A 126 -7.86 5.64 -10.41
N VAL A 127 -6.55 5.66 -10.18
CA VAL A 127 -5.88 6.80 -9.52
C VAL A 127 -5.98 8.07 -10.36
N ALA A 128 -5.68 7.99 -11.65
CA ALA A 128 -5.78 9.14 -12.55
C ALA A 128 -7.20 9.73 -12.56
N SER A 129 -8.22 8.88 -12.64
CA SER A 129 -9.62 9.30 -12.59
C SER A 129 -10.00 9.95 -11.25
N ARG A 130 -9.56 9.37 -10.14
CA ARG A 130 -9.85 9.87 -8.79
C ARG A 130 -9.27 11.25 -8.51
N HIS A 131 -8.11 11.53 -9.11
CA HIS A 131 -7.38 12.79 -8.92
C HIS A 131 -7.49 13.74 -10.11
N GLU A 132 -8.42 13.48 -11.03
CA GLU A 132 -8.69 14.32 -12.21
C GLU A 132 -7.44 14.57 -13.08
N ILE A 133 -6.58 13.57 -13.20
CA ILE A 133 -5.38 13.59 -14.04
C ILE A 133 -5.69 12.95 -15.38
N ASP A 134 -5.15 13.47 -16.48
CA ASP A 134 -5.31 12.84 -17.79
C ASP A 134 -4.77 11.40 -17.77
N GLN A 135 -5.63 10.44 -18.11
CA GLN A 135 -5.31 9.01 -17.97
C GLN A 135 -4.19 8.56 -18.91
N LYS A 136 -4.11 9.14 -20.12
CA LYS A 136 -3.08 8.76 -21.11
C LYS A 136 -1.71 9.27 -20.67
N ASP A 137 -1.65 10.51 -20.25
CA ASP A 137 -0.40 11.12 -19.76
C ASP A 137 0.06 10.43 -18.47
N PHE A 138 -0.84 10.18 -17.53
CA PHE A 138 -0.52 9.50 -16.29
C PHE A 138 0.00 8.08 -16.52
N HIS A 139 -0.63 7.33 -17.43
CA HIS A 139 -0.17 6.01 -17.82
C HIS A 139 1.23 6.07 -18.46
N ARG A 140 1.45 6.99 -19.40
CA ARG A 140 2.74 7.18 -20.09
C ARG A 140 3.87 7.49 -19.10
N VAL A 141 3.64 8.45 -18.20
CA VAL A 141 4.62 8.83 -17.17
C VAL A 141 4.86 7.67 -16.22
N SER A 142 3.81 7.02 -15.74
CA SER A 142 3.91 5.86 -14.85
C SER A 142 4.69 4.71 -15.45
N CYS A 143 4.48 4.39 -16.73
CA CYS A 143 5.24 3.35 -17.43
C CYS A 143 6.74 3.65 -17.51
N ARG A 144 7.12 4.91 -17.66
CA ARG A 144 8.53 5.33 -17.62
C ARG A 144 9.12 5.20 -16.22
N LEU A 145 8.40 5.69 -15.21
CA LEU A 145 8.84 5.62 -13.81
C LEU A 145 8.97 4.19 -13.30
N ARG A 146 8.07 3.27 -13.67
CA ARG A 146 8.14 1.85 -13.29
C ARG A 146 9.50 1.21 -13.59
N ARG A 147 10.17 1.62 -14.65
CA ARG A 147 11.46 1.03 -15.09
C ARG A 147 12.60 1.29 -14.13
N ILE A 148 12.52 2.38 -13.38
CA ILE A 148 13.59 2.86 -12.49
C ILE A 148 13.18 2.91 -11.02
N TRP A 149 11.90 2.69 -10.72
CA TRP A 149 11.37 2.85 -9.36
C TRP A 149 11.51 1.56 -8.55
N PRO A 150 12.03 1.63 -7.32
CA PRO A 150 12.22 0.44 -6.49
C PRO A 150 10.95 -0.01 -5.79
N LEU A 151 10.86 -1.30 -5.45
CA LEU A 151 9.87 -1.88 -4.54
C LEU A 151 8.40 -1.64 -4.92
N LEU A 152 8.05 -1.69 -6.18
CA LEU A 152 6.66 -1.49 -6.62
C LEU A 152 5.75 -2.72 -6.41
N PRO A 153 6.14 -3.93 -6.83
CA PRO A 153 5.37 -5.15 -6.60
C PRO A 153 5.36 -5.59 -5.15
#